data_013cadc4caf903113b3e66fc1f8702a2
#
_entry.id   013cadc4caf903113b3e66fc1f8702a2
#
_cell.length_a   1.000
_cell.length_b   1.000
_cell.length_c   1.000
_cell.angle_alpha   90.00
_cell.angle_beta   90.00
_cell.angle_gamma   90.00
#
_symmetry.space_group_name_H-M   'P 1'
#
loop_
_entity.id
_entity.type
_entity.pdbx_description
1 polymer ?
#
loop_
_entity_poly.entity_id
_entity_poly.type
_entity_poly.pdbx_seq_one_letter_code
_entity_poly.pdbx_strand_id
1 'polypeptide(L)'
;NTGIEWQEFAAGAEYAAESGELIAPGTLDEIEACGWALKGPTATPIGKGFRSINVQLRQRFSTYANLRPVHTLPGVPTRFDNVDLVIVRENTEDLYKGIEYMLNDEIANGVKLITRPACEKICRFAFDYARKNGRKKVTAVHKANIMKATDGLFLRVAREVAANYPDIEFNDKIVDATCMGLVQNP
;
A
#
# COMPACT_ATOMS: atom_id res chain seq x y z
N ASN A 1 25.59 -17.87 -3.94
CA ASN A 1 25.98 -16.62 -4.61
C ASN A 1 24.85 -16.21 -5.55
N THR A 2 24.14 -15.12 -5.27
CA THR A 2 22.98 -14.66 -6.03
C THR A 2 23.37 -13.86 -7.28
N GLY A 3 24.66 -13.54 -7.46
CA GLY A 3 25.13 -12.64 -8.53
C GLY A 3 24.68 -11.18 -8.35
N ILE A 4 24.16 -10.83 -7.18
CA ILE A 4 23.73 -9.46 -6.85
C ILE A 4 24.88 -8.77 -6.11
N GLU A 5 25.26 -7.61 -6.61
CA GLU A 5 26.16 -6.69 -5.91
C GLU A 5 25.32 -5.72 -5.08
N TRP A 6 25.62 -5.63 -3.80
CA TRP A 6 24.89 -4.80 -2.85
C TRP A 6 25.62 -3.52 -2.55
N GLN A 7 24.91 -2.39 -2.65
CA GLN A 7 25.36 -1.10 -2.16
C GLN A 7 24.46 -0.69 -0.99
N GLU A 8 25.04 -0.45 0.17
CA GLU A 8 24.31 -0.17 1.41
C GLU A 8 24.32 1.33 1.72
N PHE A 9 23.16 1.86 2.10
CA PHE A 9 22.97 3.26 2.50
C PHE A 9 22.28 3.34 3.86
N ALA A 10 22.73 4.27 4.69
CA ALA A 10 22.12 4.50 5.98
C ALA A 10 20.82 5.30 5.85
N ALA A 11 19.79 4.86 6.60
CA ALA A 11 18.52 5.58 6.69
C ALA A 11 17.81 5.20 8.00
N GLY A 12 17.11 6.15 8.60
CA GLY A 12 16.29 5.90 9.77
C GLY A 12 16.59 6.84 10.94
N ALA A 13 15.96 6.54 12.07
CA ALA A 13 16.05 7.36 13.26
C ALA A 13 17.47 7.42 13.84
N GLU A 14 18.22 6.32 13.76
CA GLU A 14 19.62 6.26 14.23
C GLU A 14 20.50 7.17 13.38
N TYR A 15 20.42 7.04 12.06
CA TYR A 15 21.15 7.93 11.16
C TYR A 15 20.76 9.40 11.35
N ALA A 16 19.48 9.68 11.56
CA ALA A 16 19.00 11.03 11.80
C ALA A 16 19.52 11.64 13.12
N ALA A 17 19.72 10.82 14.14
CA ALA A 17 20.29 11.28 15.41
C ALA A 17 21.75 11.73 15.27
N GLU A 18 22.49 11.12 14.35
CA GLU A 18 23.91 11.41 14.13
C GLU A 18 24.13 12.52 13.10
N SER A 19 23.37 12.48 11.98
CA SER A 19 23.59 13.36 10.82
C SER A 19 22.62 14.54 10.71
N GLY A 20 21.49 14.48 11.41
CA GLY A 20 20.38 15.43 11.24
C GLY A 20 19.51 15.14 10.01
N GLU A 21 19.79 14.12 9.22
CA GLU A 21 19.06 13.74 8.00
C GLU A 21 18.48 12.34 8.11
N LEU A 22 17.27 12.11 7.59
CA LEU A 22 16.62 10.80 7.64
C LEU A 22 17.17 9.77 6.66
N ILE A 23 17.76 10.22 5.57
CA ILE A 23 18.23 9.40 4.46
C ILE A 23 19.61 9.93 4.05
N ALA A 24 20.60 9.07 3.93
CA ALA A 24 21.92 9.46 3.52
C ALA A 24 21.93 10.12 2.12
N PRO A 25 22.76 11.14 1.90
CA PRO A 25 22.92 11.80 0.60
C PRO A 25 23.20 10.77 -0.52
N GLY A 26 22.64 11.00 -1.71
CA GLY A 26 22.82 10.12 -2.87
C GLY A 26 21.96 8.87 -2.89
N THR A 27 21.37 8.43 -1.74
CA THR A 27 20.56 7.21 -1.67
C THR A 27 19.40 7.20 -2.67
N LEU A 28 18.68 8.31 -2.79
CA LEU A 28 17.50 8.39 -3.67
C LEU A 28 17.90 8.32 -5.15
N ASP A 29 19.02 8.93 -5.51
CA ASP A 29 19.51 8.95 -6.89
C ASP A 29 20.01 7.55 -7.30
N GLU A 30 20.67 6.86 -6.39
CA GLU A 30 21.12 5.47 -6.61
C GLU A 30 19.93 4.49 -6.72
N ILE A 31 18.90 4.65 -5.89
CA ILE A 31 17.66 3.86 -6.03
C ILE A 31 17.00 4.11 -7.40
N GLU A 32 16.98 5.37 -7.85
CA GLU A 32 16.41 5.73 -9.15
C GLU A 32 17.22 5.14 -10.31
N ALA A 33 18.54 5.20 -10.23
CA ALA A 33 19.45 4.64 -11.23
C ALA A 33 19.37 3.10 -11.29
N CYS A 34 19.29 2.44 -10.13
CA CYS A 34 19.18 0.98 -10.03
C CYS A 34 17.78 0.46 -10.37
N GLY A 35 16.74 1.24 -10.14
CA GLY A 35 15.33 0.89 -10.37
C GLY A 35 14.70 0.00 -9.31
N TRP A 36 15.44 -0.46 -8.30
CA TRP A 36 14.92 -1.24 -7.17
C TRP A 36 15.81 -1.06 -5.93
N ALA A 37 15.23 -1.32 -4.76
CA ALA A 37 15.94 -1.31 -3.49
C ALA A 37 15.32 -2.29 -2.49
N LEU A 38 16.15 -2.88 -1.64
CA LEU A 38 15.72 -3.63 -0.47
C LEU A 38 15.83 -2.74 0.76
N LYS A 39 14.71 -2.54 1.47
CA LYS A 39 14.66 -1.71 2.66
C LYS A 39 14.36 -2.53 3.90
N GLY A 40 15.15 -2.35 4.94
CA GLY A 40 14.86 -2.86 6.27
C GLY A 40 13.71 -2.12 6.97
N PRO A 41 13.31 -2.56 8.17
CA PRO A 41 12.35 -1.86 9.00
C PRO A 41 12.91 -0.49 9.43
N THR A 42 12.06 0.54 9.46
CA THR A 42 12.44 1.88 9.92
C THR A 42 11.42 2.36 10.94
N ALA A 43 11.88 2.90 12.05
CA ALA A 43 11.04 3.58 13.02
C ALA A 43 10.78 5.02 12.58
N THR A 44 9.54 5.48 12.76
CA THR A 44 9.19 6.89 12.61
C THR A 44 8.89 7.44 14.01
N PRO A 45 9.60 8.46 14.51
CA PRO A 45 9.31 9.07 15.79
C PRO A 45 7.86 9.60 15.85
N ILE A 46 7.20 9.43 16.98
CA ILE A 46 5.86 9.95 17.23
C ILE A 46 5.97 11.41 17.66
N GLY A 47 5.10 12.28 17.15
CA GLY A 47 5.05 13.69 17.49
C GLY A 47 5.72 14.61 16.48
N LYS A 48 6.26 15.75 16.94
CA LYS A 48 6.95 16.72 16.08
C LYS A 48 8.28 16.16 15.59
N GLY A 49 8.52 16.18 14.30
CA GLY A 49 9.76 15.69 13.72
C GLY A 49 9.69 15.42 12.23
N PHE A 50 10.53 14.53 11.79
CA PHE A 50 10.67 14.16 10.38
C PHE A 50 9.44 13.41 9.86
N ARG A 51 9.08 13.64 8.61
CA ARG A 51 8.09 12.80 7.90
C ARG A 51 8.63 11.37 7.77
N SER A 52 7.71 10.39 7.84
CA SER A 52 8.07 8.98 7.65
C SER A 52 8.89 8.77 6.37
N ILE A 53 10.01 8.07 6.49
CA ILE A 53 10.86 7.65 5.35
C ILE A 53 10.03 6.89 4.33
N ASN A 54 9.14 6.00 4.79
CA ASN A 54 8.28 5.22 3.90
C ASN A 54 7.38 6.12 3.04
N VAL A 55 6.85 7.20 3.61
CA VAL A 55 6.03 8.17 2.88
C VAL A 55 6.87 8.93 1.87
N GLN A 56 8.09 9.36 2.25
CA GLN A 56 9.00 10.06 1.34
C GLN A 56 9.38 9.19 0.13
N LEU A 57 9.77 7.93 0.36
CA LEU A 57 10.11 6.99 -0.71
C LEU A 57 8.93 6.72 -1.64
N ARG A 58 7.72 6.51 -1.07
CA ARG A 58 6.50 6.29 -1.87
C ARG A 58 6.17 7.47 -2.76
N GLN A 59 6.32 8.69 -2.26
CA GLN A 59 6.07 9.91 -3.03
C GLN A 59 7.15 10.14 -4.08
N ARG A 60 8.44 9.99 -3.74
CA ARG A 60 9.56 10.19 -4.66
C ARG A 60 9.52 9.24 -5.84
N PHE A 61 9.26 7.96 -5.61
CA PHE A 61 9.27 6.92 -6.64
C PHE A 61 7.88 6.54 -7.16
N SER A 62 6.83 7.23 -6.71
CA SER A 62 5.45 6.92 -7.09
C SER A 62 5.10 5.43 -6.94
N THR A 63 5.56 4.78 -5.86
CA THR A 63 5.32 3.36 -5.58
C THR A 63 3.87 3.16 -5.11
N TYR A 64 2.92 3.25 -6.03
CA TYR A 64 1.49 3.28 -5.77
C TYR A 64 0.90 1.94 -5.35
N ALA A 65 1.44 0.82 -5.84
CA ALA A 65 0.94 -0.52 -5.56
C ALA A 65 1.79 -1.22 -4.50
N ASN A 66 1.21 -1.47 -3.35
CA ASN A 66 1.81 -2.30 -2.32
C ASN A 66 1.23 -3.72 -2.45
N LEU A 67 2.01 -4.62 -3.04
CA LEU A 67 1.65 -6.00 -3.28
C LEU A 67 2.05 -6.86 -2.09
N ARG A 68 1.08 -7.56 -1.50
CA ARG A 68 1.29 -8.42 -0.32
C ARG A 68 0.73 -9.82 -0.57
N PRO A 69 1.54 -10.74 -1.10
CA PRO A 69 1.18 -12.16 -1.11
C PRO A 69 1.23 -12.71 0.32
N VAL A 70 0.23 -13.51 0.67
CA VAL A 70 0.08 -14.15 1.99
C VAL A 70 -0.17 -15.64 1.76
N HIS A 71 0.74 -16.47 2.25
CA HIS A 71 0.67 -17.92 2.12
C HIS A 71 0.92 -18.60 3.48
N THR A 72 0.24 -19.71 3.72
CA THR A 72 0.62 -20.62 4.79
C THR A 72 1.99 -21.22 4.48
N LEU A 73 2.93 -21.11 5.40
CA LEU A 73 4.28 -21.64 5.25
C LEU A 73 4.36 -23.08 5.75
N PRO A 74 4.92 -24.03 4.99
CA PRO A 74 5.13 -25.40 5.45
C PRO A 74 5.97 -25.45 6.74
N GLY A 75 5.54 -26.25 7.70
CA GLY A 75 6.24 -26.44 8.98
C GLY A 75 6.06 -25.31 10.00
N VAL A 76 5.31 -24.26 9.69
CA VAL A 76 4.95 -23.19 10.63
C VAL A 76 3.52 -23.42 11.13
N PRO A 77 3.31 -23.70 12.44
CA PRO A 77 1.96 -23.84 12.99
C PRO A 77 1.16 -22.54 12.83
N THR A 78 0.02 -22.61 12.20
CA THR A 78 -0.90 -21.48 12.05
C THR A 78 -2.33 -21.89 12.38
N ARG A 79 -3.19 -20.92 12.69
CA ARG A 79 -4.60 -21.17 12.97
C ARG A 79 -5.38 -21.62 11.73
N PHE A 80 -4.94 -21.21 10.54
CA PHE A 80 -5.62 -21.48 9.27
C PHE A 80 -4.65 -22.15 8.30
N ASP A 81 -5.10 -23.24 7.69
CA ASP A 81 -4.34 -23.98 6.69
C ASP A 81 -4.68 -23.52 5.28
N ASN A 82 -3.76 -23.73 4.34
CA ASN A 82 -3.96 -23.49 2.90
C ASN A 82 -4.34 -22.03 2.57
N VAL A 83 -3.85 -21.08 3.34
CA VAL A 83 -4.03 -19.66 3.02
C VAL A 83 -3.21 -19.33 1.78
N ASP A 84 -3.87 -18.81 0.75
CA ASP A 84 -3.26 -18.29 -0.48
C ASP A 84 -4.06 -17.12 -0.99
N LEU A 85 -3.69 -15.93 -0.56
CA LEU A 85 -4.33 -14.69 -0.97
C LEU A 85 -3.30 -13.59 -1.26
N VAL A 86 -3.71 -12.60 -2.04
CA VAL A 86 -2.87 -11.44 -2.35
C VAL A 86 -3.65 -10.16 -2.06
N ILE A 87 -3.06 -9.29 -1.25
CA ILE A 87 -3.60 -7.96 -1.00
C ILE A 87 -2.86 -6.96 -1.88
N VAL A 88 -3.60 -6.27 -2.73
CA VAL A 88 -3.12 -5.13 -3.53
C VAL A 88 -3.63 -3.86 -2.88
N ARG A 89 -2.73 -3.05 -2.32
CA ARG A 89 -3.09 -1.82 -1.61
C ARG A 89 -2.57 -0.59 -2.35
N GLU A 90 -3.45 0.37 -2.58
CA GLU A 90 -3.04 1.72 -2.98
C GLU A 90 -2.24 2.35 -1.83
N ASN A 91 -1.16 3.06 -2.14
CA ASN A 91 -0.14 3.39 -1.16
C ASN A 91 0.31 4.86 -1.20
N THR A 92 -0.25 5.69 -2.07
CA THR A 92 0.17 7.07 -2.31
C THR A 92 -0.88 8.15 -1.99
N GLU A 93 -2.13 7.74 -1.84
CA GLU A 93 -3.26 8.61 -1.51
C GLU A 93 -3.86 8.29 -0.12
N ASP A 94 -5.15 8.55 0.06
CA ASP A 94 -5.87 8.40 1.32
C ASP A 94 -5.28 9.36 2.39
N LEU A 95 -5.21 8.95 3.62
CA LEU A 95 -4.62 9.69 4.75
C LEU A 95 -3.10 9.90 4.59
N TYR A 96 -2.44 9.09 3.74
CA TYR A 96 -1.00 9.22 3.47
C TYR A 96 -0.62 10.46 2.64
N LYS A 97 -1.60 11.20 2.11
CA LYS A 97 -1.35 12.55 1.57
C LYS A 97 -0.92 13.53 2.65
N GLY A 98 -1.25 13.24 3.92
CA GLY A 98 -0.89 14.08 5.06
C GLY A 98 -1.57 15.46 5.02
N ILE A 99 -2.79 15.54 4.49
CA ILE A 99 -3.59 16.76 4.51
C ILE A 99 -4.35 16.78 5.83
N GLU A 100 -3.79 17.49 6.79
CA GLU A 100 -4.40 17.64 8.12
C GLU A 100 -4.13 19.03 8.68
N TYR A 101 -5.03 19.50 9.52
CA TYR A 101 -4.90 20.80 10.17
C TYR A 101 -5.71 20.86 11.48
N MET A 102 -5.24 21.71 12.40
CA MET A 102 -5.97 22.06 13.62
C MET A 102 -6.97 23.17 13.30
N LEU A 103 -8.22 23.01 13.73
CA LEU A 103 -9.20 24.11 13.76
C LEU A 103 -8.98 24.98 14.98
N ASN A 104 -8.64 24.36 16.10
CA ASN A 104 -8.23 24.96 17.37
C ASN A 104 -7.46 23.90 18.17
N ASP A 105 -7.09 24.19 19.42
CA ASP A 105 -6.28 23.29 20.24
C ASP A 105 -6.97 21.95 20.59
N GLU A 106 -8.28 21.86 20.41
CA GLU A 106 -9.09 20.69 20.75
C GLU A 106 -9.64 19.94 19.54
N ILE A 107 -9.59 20.55 18.32
CA ILE A 107 -10.22 19.99 17.11
C ILE A 107 -9.22 19.91 15.98
N ALA A 108 -8.96 18.70 15.54
CA ALA A 108 -8.14 18.40 14.37
C ALA A 108 -8.97 17.80 13.23
N ASN A 109 -8.64 18.16 12.00
CA ASN A 109 -9.21 17.57 10.78
C ASN A 109 -8.14 16.84 9.97
N GLY A 110 -8.51 15.66 9.43
CA GLY A 110 -7.72 14.93 8.44
C GLY A 110 -8.56 14.70 7.17
N VAL A 111 -7.94 14.87 6.02
CA VAL A 111 -8.60 14.71 4.72
C VAL A 111 -8.21 13.37 4.11
N LYS A 112 -9.20 12.51 3.87
CA LYS A 112 -9.06 11.32 3.03
C LYS A 112 -9.20 11.74 1.57
N LEU A 113 -8.07 11.76 0.84
CA LEU A 113 -8.05 12.10 -0.59
C LEU A 113 -8.08 10.83 -1.43
N ILE A 114 -9.07 10.72 -2.31
CA ILE A 114 -9.19 9.64 -3.30
C ILE A 114 -9.41 10.27 -4.67
N THR A 115 -8.58 9.90 -5.65
CA THR A 115 -8.72 10.39 -7.02
C THR A 115 -9.05 9.28 -8.00
N ARG A 116 -9.76 9.60 -9.07
CA ARG A 116 -10.06 8.65 -10.15
C ARG A 116 -8.79 8.05 -10.77
N PRO A 117 -7.75 8.83 -11.13
CA PRO A 117 -6.54 8.28 -11.74
C PRO A 117 -5.83 7.25 -10.86
N ALA A 118 -5.74 7.50 -9.54
CA ALA A 118 -5.13 6.53 -8.62
C ALA A 118 -5.99 5.26 -8.48
N CYS A 119 -7.33 5.42 -8.40
CA CYS A 119 -8.25 4.27 -8.40
C CYS A 119 -8.11 3.42 -9.67
N GLU A 120 -8.08 4.03 -10.85
CA GLU A 120 -7.89 3.30 -12.11
C GLU A 120 -6.56 2.56 -12.13
N LYS A 121 -5.49 3.22 -11.72
CA LYS A 121 -4.14 2.66 -11.71
C LYS A 121 -4.03 1.44 -10.81
N ILE A 122 -4.53 1.52 -9.58
CA ILE A 122 -4.47 0.39 -8.63
C ILE A 122 -5.40 -0.75 -9.02
N CYS A 123 -6.60 -0.45 -9.52
CA CYS A 123 -7.52 -1.48 -9.99
C CYS A 123 -6.95 -2.23 -11.20
N ARG A 124 -6.44 -1.52 -12.22
CA ARG A 124 -5.77 -2.17 -13.37
C ARG A 124 -4.62 -3.06 -12.91
N PHE A 125 -3.76 -2.56 -12.02
CA PHE A 125 -2.67 -3.37 -11.47
C PHE A 125 -3.18 -4.66 -10.82
N ALA A 126 -4.25 -4.59 -10.02
CA ALA A 126 -4.82 -5.76 -9.35
C ALA A 126 -5.36 -6.80 -10.34
N PHE A 127 -6.10 -6.37 -11.36
CA PHE A 127 -6.64 -7.25 -12.39
C PHE A 127 -5.55 -7.83 -13.29
N ASP A 128 -4.58 -7.03 -13.72
CA ASP A 128 -3.44 -7.51 -14.53
C ASP A 128 -2.61 -8.53 -13.74
N TYR A 129 -2.36 -8.24 -12.45
CA TYR A 129 -1.68 -9.19 -11.57
C TYR A 129 -2.47 -10.49 -11.43
N ALA A 130 -3.78 -10.41 -11.22
CA ALA A 130 -4.66 -11.57 -11.11
C ALA A 130 -4.59 -12.42 -12.39
N ARG A 131 -4.74 -11.82 -13.56
CA ARG A 131 -4.67 -12.49 -14.86
C ARG A 131 -3.31 -13.15 -15.08
N LYS A 132 -2.21 -12.42 -14.84
CA LYS A 132 -0.84 -12.92 -15.00
C LYS A 132 -0.53 -14.11 -14.08
N ASN A 133 -1.11 -14.15 -12.90
CA ASN A 133 -0.85 -15.17 -11.87
C ASN A 133 -1.97 -16.23 -11.77
N GLY A 134 -2.87 -16.32 -12.75
CA GLY A 134 -3.92 -17.34 -12.81
C GLY A 134 -4.98 -17.21 -11.71
N ARG A 135 -5.08 -16.06 -11.03
CA ARG A 135 -6.13 -15.78 -10.04
C ARG A 135 -7.46 -15.59 -10.74
N LYS A 136 -8.53 -16.04 -10.10
CA LYS A 136 -9.86 -16.06 -10.72
C LYS A 136 -10.81 -14.97 -10.21
N LYS A 137 -10.46 -14.35 -9.09
CA LYS A 137 -11.32 -13.36 -8.43
C LYS A 137 -10.55 -12.15 -7.93
N VAL A 138 -11.12 -10.97 -8.12
CA VAL A 138 -10.67 -9.72 -7.52
C VAL A 138 -11.81 -9.13 -6.70
N THR A 139 -11.53 -8.82 -5.43
CA THR A 139 -12.50 -8.23 -4.51
C THR A 139 -12.07 -6.79 -4.19
N ALA A 140 -12.93 -5.81 -4.47
CA ALA A 140 -12.73 -4.44 -4.02
C ALA A 140 -13.17 -4.31 -2.56
N VAL A 141 -12.25 -3.91 -1.69
CA VAL A 141 -12.51 -3.73 -0.26
C VAL A 141 -12.61 -2.25 0.07
N HIS A 142 -13.73 -1.82 0.66
CA HIS A 142 -14.06 -0.41 0.83
C HIS A 142 -14.92 -0.15 2.09
N LYS A 143 -15.17 1.12 2.39
CA LYS A 143 -16.11 1.59 3.42
C LYS A 143 -17.20 2.51 2.83
N ALA A 144 -17.66 2.25 1.61
CA ALA A 144 -18.60 3.11 0.89
C ALA A 144 -20.00 3.23 1.53
N ASN A 145 -20.32 2.37 2.49
CA ASN A 145 -21.54 2.53 3.29
C ASN A 145 -21.50 3.77 4.19
N ILE A 146 -20.29 4.22 4.61
CA ILE A 146 -20.05 5.43 5.39
C ILE A 146 -19.37 6.50 4.52
N MET A 147 -18.27 6.16 3.88
CA MET A 147 -17.46 7.07 3.05
C MET A 147 -18.00 7.11 1.61
N LYS A 148 -19.22 7.66 1.45
CA LYS A 148 -19.96 7.60 0.19
C LYS A 148 -19.32 8.35 -0.98
N ALA A 149 -18.58 9.43 -0.71
CA ALA A 149 -17.88 10.19 -1.74
C ALA A 149 -16.55 9.52 -2.13
N THR A 150 -15.66 9.32 -1.16
CA THR A 150 -14.30 8.79 -1.39
C THR A 150 -14.31 7.32 -1.77
N ASP A 151 -14.79 6.44 -0.91
CA ASP A 151 -14.84 5.00 -1.19
C ASP A 151 -15.90 4.66 -2.23
N GLY A 152 -16.96 5.49 -2.35
CA GLY A 152 -17.91 5.39 -3.44
C GLY A 152 -17.30 5.69 -4.81
N LEU A 153 -16.37 6.66 -4.91
CA LEU A 153 -15.58 6.89 -6.12
C LEU A 153 -14.72 5.67 -6.46
N PHE A 154 -13.97 5.16 -5.47
CA PHE A 154 -13.14 3.96 -5.64
C PHE A 154 -13.97 2.77 -6.13
N LEU A 155 -15.09 2.45 -5.49
CA LEU A 155 -15.96 1.33 -5.86
C LEU A 155 -16.53 1.48 -7.28
N ARG A 156 -16.96 2.68 -7.66
CA ARG A 156 -17.45 2.94 -9.02
C ARG A 156 -16.34 2.69 -10.06
N VAL A 157 -15.14 3.22 -9.83
CA VAL A 157 -14.01 3.03 -10.73
C VAL A 157 -13.58 1.56 -10.79
N ALA A 158 -13.58 0.84 -9.67
CA ALA A 158 -13.27 -0.58 -9.64
C ALA A 158 -14.23 -1.39 -10.51
N ARG A 159 -15.55 -1.08 -10.49
CA ARG A 159 -16.55 -1.71 -11.36
C ARG A 159 -16.34 -1.38 -12.83
N GLU A 160 -16.02 -0.13 -13.15
CA GLU A 160 -15.71 0.30 -14.52
C GLU A 160 -14.46 -0.43 -15.08
N VAL A 161 -13.41 -0.57 -14.27
CA VAL A 161 -12.22 -1.32 -14.66
C VAL A 161 -12.52 -2.80 -14.82
N ALA A 162 -13.25 -3.40 -13.88
CA ALA A 162 -13.63 -4.82 -13.92
C ALA A 162 -14.33 -5.22 -15.21
N ALA A 163 -15.11 -4.34 -15.82
CA ALA A 163 -15.80 -4.59 -17.09
C ALA A 163 -14.83 -4.92 -18.25
N ASN A 164 -13.55 -4.57 -18.15
CA ASN A 164 -12.51 -4.89 -19.13
C ASN A 164 -11.83 -6.26 -18.87
N TYR A 165 -12.24 -6.98 -17.82
CA TYR A 165 -11.67 -8.26 -17.41
C TYR A 165 -12.76 -9.31 -17.20
N PRO A 166 -13.51 -9.69 -18.26
CA PRO A 166 -14.64 -10.61 -18.16
C PRO A 166 -14.25 -12.04 -17.76
N ASP A 167 -12.96 -12.36 -17.83
CA ASP A 167 -12.36 -13.62 -17.43
C ASP A 167 -12.04 -13.70 -15.92
N ILE A 168 -12.25 -12.61 -15.17
CA ILE A 168 -11.99 -12.53 -13.72
C ILE A 168 -13.29 -12.18 -13.01
N GLU A 169 -13.67 -13.00 -12.04
CA GLU A 169 -14.80 -12.68 -11.16
C GLU A 169 -14.52 -11.41 -10.36
N PHE A 170 -15.47 -10.48 -10.36
CA PHE A 170 -15.37 -9.27 -9.55
C PHE A 170 -16.51 -9.20 -8.54
N ASN A 171 -16.16 -8.90 -7.29
CA ASN A 171 -17.12 -8.53 -6.27
C ASN A 171 -16.57 -7.40 -5.37
N ASP A 172 -17.40 -6.91 -4.45
CA ASP A 172 -16.99 -5.93 -3.46
C ASP A 172 -17.44 -6.34 -2.05
N LYS A 173 -16.64 -5.94 -1.05
CA LYS A 173 -16.90 -6.23 0.37
C LYS A 173 -16.59 -5.01 1.23
N ILE A 174 -17.34 -4.84 2.31
CA ILE A 174 -17.07 -3.83 3.33
C ILE A 174 -15.86 -4.28 4.17
N VAL A 175 -14.94 -3.35 4.45
CA VAL A 175 -13.63 -3.65 5.06
C VAL A 175 -13.74 -4.38 6.39
N ASP A 176 -14.70 -4.01 7.26
CA ASP A 176 -14.86 -4.64 8.57
C ASP A 176 -15.20 -6.13 8.44
N ALA A 177 -16.20 -6.43 7.62
CA ALA A 177 -16.61 -7.81 7.34
C ALA A 177 -15.50 -8.60 6.62
N THR A 178 -14.76 -7.94 5.73
CA THR A 178 -13.63 -8.56 5.03
C THR A 178 -12.53 -8.95 6.01
N CYS A 179 -12.13 -8.05 6.92
CA CYS A 179 -11.10 -8.34 7.91
C CYS A 179 -11.47 -9.53 8.83
N MET A 180 -12.76 -9.67 9.15
CA MET A 180 -13.24 -10.80 9.95
C MET A 180 -13.20 -12.14 9.22
N GLY A 181 -13.47 -12.13 7.90
CA GLY A 181 -13.65 -13.34 7.09
C GLY A 181 -12.51 -13.66 6.12
N LEU A 182 -11.53 -12.79 5.96
CA LEU A 182 -10.55 -12.86 4.87
C LEU A 182 -9.81 -14.18 4.74
N VAL A 183 -9.48 -14.82 5.86
CA VAL A 183 -8.74 -16.11 5.88
C VAL A 183 -9.68 -17.31 5.95
N GLN A 184 -10.94 -17.12 6.37
CA GLN A 184 -11.92 -18.20 6.49
C GLN A 184 -12.67 -18.43 5.17
N ASN A 185 -13.00 -17.35 4.47
CA ASN A 185 -13.74 -17.34 3.19
C ASN A 185 -13.16 -16.25 2.27
N PRO A 186 -11.98 -16.45 1.72
CA PRO A 186 -11.28 -15.48 0.87
C PRO A 186 -12.03 -15.18 -0.45
#